data_825bc3f74a7f49c2ed22458016b7adaf
#
_entry.id   825bc3f74a7f49c2ed22458016b7adaf
#
_cell.length_a   1.000
_cell.length_b   1.000
_cell.length_c   1.000
_cell.angle_alpha   90.00
_cell.angle_beta   90.00
_cell.angle_gamma   90.00
#
_symmetry.space_group_name_H-M   'P 1'
#
loop_
_entity.id
_entity.type
_entity.pdbx_description
1 polymer ?
#
loop_
_entity_poly.entity_id
_entity_poly.type
_entity_poly.pdbx_seq_one_letter_code
_entity_poly.pdbx_strand_id
1 'polypeptide(L)'
;MCMMSFKKETPLANAAFWAARKGNLALLQLLLNSGRVDVDCRDSTGATALMVASYAGHTEGVRELVLQGADINLQRESGATALFFAAQQGHNNIVKFLFEFGASTEFTTRDGGTALLSACQHGHYRVVETLLKNGANIHEQLCDGATPLFLAAQGGHVDVVRLLLTFGAKVNQPRQDGTTALWIAAQLGYSELDGTSALFKAASKGFSDVIEEMLKFSPMLGILKNGSTVLHAAVLSGDMKSVSLLLEAGANPTLRNKANELPTDLTKNERLLRLLKGTETKCAQP
;
A
#
# COMPACT_ATOMS: atom_id res chain seq x y z
N MET A 1 -35.10 10.63 1.92
CA MET A 1 -34.98 9.44 2.80
C MET A 1 -35.36 8.23 1.96
N CYS A 2 -34.42 7.71 1.18
CA CYS A 2 -34.66 6.57 0.27
C CYS A 2 -34.34 5.31 1.06
N MET A 3 -35.39 4.56 1.46
CA MET A 3 -35.20 3.22 2.03
C MET A 3 -34.64 2.33 0.92
N MET A 4 -33.33 2.05 0.94
CA MET A 4 -32.74 0.96 0.16
C MET A 4 -33.31 -0.36 0.71
N SER A 5 -34.32 -0.87 0.02
CA SER A 5 -34.82 -2.22 0.24
C SER A 5 -33.73 -3.20 -0.21
N PHE A 6 -32.96 -3.73 0.74
CA PHE A 6 -32.09 -4.87 0.48
C PHE A 6 -32.96 -6.01 -0.02
N LYS A 7 -32.89 -6.34 -1.32
CA LYS A 7 -33.52 -7.55 -1.84
C LYS A 7 -32.91 -8.74 -1.11
N LYS A 8 -33.78 -9.48 -0.37
CA LYS A 8 -33.39 -10.67 0.42
C LYS A 8 -32.58 -11.63 -0.43
N GLU A 9 -31.50 -12.16 0.16
CA GLU A 9 -30.74 -13.28 -0.40
C GLU A 9 -31.69 -14.41 -0.80
N THR A 10 -31.74 -14.69 -2.09
CA THR A 10 -32.51 -15.83 -2.58
C THR A 10 -31.58 -17.04 -2.70
N PRO A 11 -32.08 -18.29 -2.58
CA PRO A 11 -31.22 -19.47 -2.79
C PRO A 11 -30.47 -19.45 -4.13
N LEU A 12 -31.10 -18.88 -5.18
CA LEU A 12 -30.48 -18.75 -6.50
C LEU A 12 -29.36 -17.68 -6.51
N ALA A 13 -29.52 -16.55 -5.79
CA ALA A 13 -28.47 -15.56 -5.62
C ALA A 13 -27.25 -16.19 -4.90
N ASN A 14 -27.47 -16.93 -3.81
CA ASN A 14 -26.41 -17.64 -3.10
C ASN A 14 -25.70 -18.67 -3.99
N ALA A 15 -26.43 -19.36 -4.87
CA ALA A 15 -25.83 -20.25 -5.85
C ALA A 15 -24.97 -19.50 -6.88
N ALA A 16 -25.40 -18.30 -7.32
CA ALA A 16 -24.60 -17.45 -8.21
C ALA A 16 -23.31 -16.93 -7.53
N PHE A 17 -23.36 -16.50 -6.26
CA PHE A 17 -22.18 -16.15 -5.48
C PHE A 17 -21.22 -17.34 -5.33
N TRP A 18 -21.77 -18.52 -5.04
CA TRP A 18 -20.96 -19.74 -4.95
C TRP A 18 -20.29 -20.07 -6.29
N ALA A 19 -21.05 -20.01 -7.40
CA ALA A 19 -20.53 -20.24 -8.75
C ALA A 19 -19.44 -19.24 -9.12
N ALA A 20 -19.64 -17.95 -8.83
CA ALA A 20 -18.65 -16.89 -9.02
C ALA A 20 -17.37 -17.13 -8.21
N ARG A 21 -17.52 -17.51 -6.93
CA ARG A 21 -16.38 -17.80 -6.03
C ARG A 21 -15.56 -19.02 -6.46
N LYS A 22 -16.22 -20.04 -7.01
CA LYS A 22 -15.59 -21.31 -7.42
C LYS A 22 -15.15 -21.32 -8.88
N GLY A 23 -15.46 -20.27 -9.66
CA GLY A 23 -15.19 -20.23 -11.09
C GLY A 23 -16.02 -21.20 -11.91
N ASN A 24 -17.18 -21.64 -11.39
CA ASN A 24 -18.07 -22.51 -12.13
C ASN A 24 -18.86 -21.70 -13.17
N LEU A 25 -18.22 -21.45 -14.32
CA LEU A 25 -18.80 -20.65 -15.40
C LEU A 25 -20.12 -21.19 -15.90
N ALA A 26 -20.22 -22.52 -16.10
CA ALA A 26 -21.44 -23.15 -16.62
C ALA A 26 -22.65 -22.93 -15.69
N LEU A 27 -22.45 -23.08 -14.38
CA LEU A 27 -23.51 -22.83 -13.40
C LEU A 27 -23.84 -21.33 -13.35
N LEU A 28 -22.83 -20.46 -13.39
CA LEU A 28 -23.03 -19.01 -13.38
C LEU A 28 -23.88 -18.57 -14.58
N GLN A 29 -23.53 -19.02 -15.78
CA GLN A 29 -24.28 -18.75 -17.01
C GLN A 29 -25.72 -19.26 -16.95
N LEU A 30 -25.92 -20.50 -16.46
CA LEU A 30 -27.24 -21.06 -16.30
C LEU A 30 -28.13 -20.21 -15.39
N LEU A 31 -27.57 -19.75 -14.26
CA LEU A 31 -28.30 -18.94 -13.28
C LEU A 31 -28.66 -17.57 -13.84
N LEU A 32 -27.69 -16.86 -14.47
CA LEU A 32 -27.89 -15.53 -15.04
C LEU A 32 -28.86 -15.57 -16.22
N ASN A 33 -28.71 -16.52 -17.15
CA ASN A 33 -29.58 -16.67 -18.31
C ASN A 33 -31.02 -17.11 -17.93
N SER A 34 -31.25 -17.62 -16.72
CA SER A 34 -32.60 -17.94 -16.25
C SER A 34 -33.49 -16.70 -16.06
N GLY A 35 -32.90 -15.50 -16.00
CA GLY A 35 -33.59 -14.24 -15.70
C GLY A 35 -34.17 -14.16 -14.28
N ARG A 36 -33.86 -15.14 -13.41
CA ARG A 36 -34.34 -15.18 -12.03
C ARG A 36 -33.37 -14.64 -10.99
N VAL A 37 -32.14 -14.39 -11.40
CA VAL A 37 -31.06 -13.80 -10.57
C VAL A 37 -30.75 -12.41 -11.09
N ASP A 38 -30.89 -11.42 -10.22
CA ASP A 38 -30.41 -10.08 -10.49
C ASP A 38 -28.87 -10.13 -10.48
N VAL A 39 -28.22 -9.71 -11.58
CA VAL A 39 -26.76 -9.73 -11.74
C VAL A 39 -26.06 -8.89 -10.66
N ASP A 40 -26.74 -7.84 -10.18
CA ASP A 40 -26.25 -6.93 -9.13
C ASP A 40 -26.84 -7.26 -7.75
N CYS A 41 -27.37 -8.48 -7.56
CA CYS A 41 -27.77 -8.92 -6.23
C CYS A 41 -26.60 -8.85 -5.26
N ARG A 42 -26.91 -8.55 -3.99
CA ARG A 42 -25.91 -8.32 -2.94
C ARG A 42 -26.07 -9.34 -1.82
N ASP A 43 -24.95 -9.79 -1.27
CA ASP A 43 -24.94 -10.60 -0.05
C ASP A 43 -25.15 -9.72 1.21
N SER A 44 -25.13 -10.34 2.38
CA SER A 44 -25.27 -9.66 3.68
C SER A 44 -24.20 -8.58 3.95
N THR A 45 -23.09 -8.58 3.24
CA THR A 45 -22.01 -7.58 3.33
C THR A 45 -22.10 -6.51 2.23
N GLY A 46 -23.11 -6.57 1.38
CA GLY A 46 -23.27 -5.71 0.22
C GLY A 46 -22.37 -6.07 -0.96
N ALA A 47 -21.70 -7.24 -0.94
CA ALA A 47 -20.85 -7.68 -2.05
C ALA A 47 -21.71 -8.23 -3.20
N THR A 48 -21.26 -7.99 -4.45
CA THR A 48 -21.86 -8.55 -5.68
C THR A 48 -21.11 -9.79 -6.16
N ALA A 49 -21.72 -10.57 -7.04
CA ALA A 49 -21.05 -11.72 -7.68
C ALA A 49 -19.80 -11.29 -8.46
N LEU A 50 -19.82 -10.09 -9.08
CA LEU A 50 -18.67 -9.49 -9.76
C LEU A 50 -17.48 -9.24 -8.82
N MET A 51 -17.73 -8.72 -7.61
CA MET A 51 -16.69 -8.52 -6.59
C MET A 51 -16.08 -9.85 -6.15
N VAL A 52 -16.93 -10.87 -5.94
CA VAL A 52 -16.50 -12.21 -5.52
C VAL A 52 -15.65 -12.88 -6.59
N ALA A 53 -16.08 -12.83 -7.88
CA ALA A 53 -15.32 -13.36 -9.01
C ALA A 53 -13.98 -12.63 -9.19
N SER A 54 -13.98 -11.29 -9.02
CA SER A 54 -12.79 -10.46 -9.13
C SER A 54 -11.77 -10.76 -8.04
N TYR A 55 -12.22 -10.96 -6.80
CA TYR A 55 -11.37 -11.40 -5.70
C TYR A 55 -10.77 -12.80 -5.95
N ALA A 56 -11.59 -13.73 -6.45
CA ALA A 56 -11.16 -15.10 -6.70
C ALA A 56 -10.30 -15.29 -7.97
N GLY A 57 -10.18 -14.26 -8.83
CA GLY A 57 -9.38 -14.31 -10.05
C GLY A 57 -10.02 -15.04 -11.22
N HIS A 58 -11.34 -15.24 -11.20
CA HIS A 58 -12.06 -15.98 -12.23
C HIS A 58 -12.43 -15.08 -13.42
N THR A 59 -11.48 -14.85 -14.32
CA THR A 59 -11.60 -13.91 -15.45
C THR A 59 -12.84 -14.17 -16.31
N GLU A 60 -13.15 -15.43 -16.63
CA GLU A 60 -14.32 -15.75 -17.45
C GLU A 60 -15.65 -15.50 -16.70
N GLY A 61 -15.67 -15.72 -15.39
CA GLY A 61 -16.82 -15.37 -14.55
C GLY A 61 -17.04 -13.85 -14.49
N VAL A 62 -15.95 -13.08 -14.36
CA VAL A 62 -15.99 -11.60 -14.42
C VAL A 62 -16.51 -11.13 -15.78
N ARG A 63 -15.98 -11.70 -16.86
CA ARG A 63 -16.41 -11.40 -18.24
C ARG A 63 -17.90 -11.65 -18.43
N GLU A 64 -18.38 -12.82 -18.01
CA GLU A 64 -19.79 -13.18 -18.10
C GLU A 64 -20.69 -12.20 -17.34
N LEU A 65 -20.35 -11.89 -16.08
CA LEU A 65 -21.12 -10.95 -15.26
C LEU A 65 -21.23 -9.57 -15.89
N VAL A 66 -20.12 -9.03 -16.41
CA VAL A 66 -20.09 -7.72 -17.09
C VAL A 66 -20.93 -7.74 -18.36
N LEU A 67 -20.84 -8.80 -19.18
CA LEU A 67 -21.65 -8.95 -20.39
C LEU A 67 -23.15 -9.10 -20.10
N GLN A 68 -23.51 -9.61 -18.95
CA GLN A 68 -24.89 -9.68 -18.45
C GLN A 68 -25.36 -8.36 -17.82
N GLY A 69 -24.55 -7.31 -17.87
CA GLY A 69 -24.90 -5.96 -17.46
C GLY A 69 -24.62 -5.65 -15.99
N ALA A 70 -23.71 -6.37 -15.33
CA ALA A 70 -23.30 -6.04 -13.97
C ALA A 70 -22.73 -4.62 -13.89
N ASP A 71 -23.16 -3.83 -12.90
CA ASP A 71 -22.58 -2.51 -12.63
C ASP A 71 -21.18 -2.67 -12.00
N ILE A 72 -20.17 -2.24 -12.77
CA ILE A 72 -18.75 -2.39 -12.45
C ILE A 72 -18.34 -1.58 -11.23
N ASN A 73 -19.01 -0.46 -11.01
CA ASN A 73 -18.64 0.55 -10.02
C ASN A 73 -19.44 0.43 -8.70
N LEU A 74 -20.24 -0.62 -8.53
CA LEU A 74 -20.90 -0.84 -7.26
C LEU A 74 -19.88 -0.98 -6.12
N GLN A 75 -20.21 -0.36 -4.99
CA GLN A 75 -19.44 -0.48 -3.76
C GLN A 75 -20.18 -1.40 -2.76
N ARG A 76 -19.44 -2.28 -2.09
CA ARG A 76 -19.96 -3.00 -0.92
C ARG A 76 -20.02 -2.05 0.29
N GLU A 77 -20.52 -2.55 1.43
CA GLU A 77 -20.64 -1.74 2.67
C GLU A 77 -19.33 -1.11 3.14
N SER A 78 -18.18 -1.74 2.90
CA SER A 78 -16.87 -1.19 3.22
C SER A 78 -16.38 -0.12 2.23
N GLY A 79 -17.09 0.12 1.13
CA GLY A 79 -16.66 1.00 0.04
C GLY A 79 -15.84 0.31 -1.06
N ALA A 80 -15.45 -0.95 -0.89
CA ALA A 80 -14.65 -1.67 -1.87
C ALA A 80 -15.47 -2.03 -3.13
N THR A 81 -14.83 -1.95 -4.31
CA THR A 81 -15.37 -2.28 -5.63
C THR A 81 -14.77 -3.58 -6.17
N ALA A 82 -15.26 -4.06 -7.33
CA ALA A 82 -14.65 -5.18 -8.05
C ALA A 82 -13.19 -4.88 -8.43
N LEU A 83 -12.89 -3.65 -8.87
CA LEU A 83 -11.53 -3.20 -9.17
C LEU A 83 -10.61 -3.27 -7.95
N PHE A 84 -11.09 -2.83 -6.77
CA PHE A 84 -10.34 -2.93 -5.52
C PHE A 84 -9.94 -4.38 -5.21
N PHE A 85 -10.88 -5.32 -5.32
CA PHE A 85 -10.62 -6.73 -5.03
C PHE A 85 -9.67 -7.38 -6.03
N ALA A 86 -9.83 -7.09 -7.33
CA ALA A 86 -8.91 -7.56 -8.36
C ALA A 86 -7.48 -7.02 -8.13
N ALA A 87 -7.37 -5.75 -7.74
CA ALA A 87 -6.10 -5.10 -7.43
C ALA A 87 -5.43 -5.67 -6.17
N GLN A 88 -6.21 -5.91 -5.12
CA GLN A 88 -5.75 -6.51 -3.87
C GLN A 88 -5.14 -7.90 -4.07
N GLN A 89 -5.70 -8.70 -4.98
CA GLN A 89 -5.24 -10.06 -5.25
C GLN A 89 -4.25 -10.15 -6.43
N GLY A 90 -3.93 -9.04 -7.08
CA GLY A 90 -2.97 -9.01 -8.18
C GLY A 90 -3.48 -9.52 -9.53
N HIS A 91 -4.79 -9.59 -9.72
CA HIS A 91 -5.41 -10.13 -10.94
C HIS A 91 -5.41 -9.11 -12.09
N ASN A 92 -4.22 -8.86 -12.66
CA ASN A 92 -4.02 -7.80 -13.65
C ASN A 92 -4.89 -7.93 -14.91
N ASN A 93 -5.21 -9.14 -15.35
CA ASN A 93 -6.09 -9.34 -16.51
C ASN A 93 -7.52 -8.87 -16.21
N ILE A 94 -8.01 -9.11 -15.00
CA ILE A 94 -9.32 -8.61 -14.55
C ILE A 94 -9.29 -7.10 -14.42
N VAL A 95 -8.22 -6.53 -13.84
CA VAL A 95 -8.05 -5.08 -13.74
C VAL A 95 -8.13 -4.41 -15.11
N LYS A 96 -7.40 -4.92 -16.10
CA LYS A 96 -7.45 -4.41 -17.48
C LYS A 96 -8.86 -4.50 -18.08
N PHE A 97 -9.50 -5.67 -17.94
CA PHE A 97 -10.85 -5.87 -18.44
C PHE A 97 -11.85 -4.92 -17.79
N LEU A 98 -11.80 -4.74 -16.47
CA LEU A 98 -12.68 -3.80 -15.77
C LEU A 98 -12.50 -2.36 -16.28
N PHE A 99 -11.27 -1.91 -16.60
CA PHE A 99 -11.04 -0.61 -17.22
C PHE A 99 -11.62 -0.48 -18.63
N GLU A 100 -11.57 -1.54 -19.44
CA GLU A 100 -12.19 -1.55 -20.78
C GLU A 100 -13.71 -1.30 -20.71
N PHE A 101 -14.34 -1.63 -19.57
CA PHE A 101 -15.77 -1.44 -19.33
C PHE A 101 -16.09 -0.30 -18.36
N GLY A 102 -15.15 0.61 -18.09
CA GLY A 102 -15.41 1.86 -17.38
C GLY A 102 -15.27 1.78 -15.86
N ALA A 103 -14.44 0.89 -15.32
CA ALA A 103 -14.10 0.92 -13.91
C ALA A 103 -13.39 2.23 -13.54
N SER A 104 -13.81 2.87 -12.44
CA SER A 104 -13.20 4.10 -11.93
C SER A 104 -12.19 3.82 -10.83
N THR A 105 -11.09 4.57 -10.82
CA THR A 105 -10.06 4.55 -9.78
C THR A 105 -10.44 5.36 -8.53
N GLU A 106 -11.49 6.19 -8.61
CA GLU A 106 -11.85 7.18 -7.59
C GLU A 106 -12.54 6.61 -6.35
N PHE A 107 -12.99 5.36 -6.40
CA PHE A 107 -13.71 4.76 -5.27
C PHE A 107 -12.76 4.38 -4.14
N THR A 108 -13.15 4.79 -2.92
CA THR A 108 -12.40 4.52 -1.70
C THR A 108 -13.17 3.64 -0.73
N THR A 109 -12.46 2.86 0.04
CA THR A 109 -12.97 2.19 1.23
C THR A 109 -13.18 3.19 2.38
N ARG A 110 -13.85 2.79 3.47
CA ARG A 110 -14.12 3.67 4.62
C ARG A 110 -12.86 4.21 5.30
N ASP A 111 -11.76 3.49 5.21
CA ASP A 111 -10.43 3.88 5.70
C ASP A 111 -9.58 4.64 4.66
N GLY A 112 -10.20 5.04 3.53
CA GLY A 112 -9.54 5.77 2.45
C GLY A 112 -8.75 4.88 1.49
N GLY A 113 -8.88 3.55 1.60
CA GLY A 113 -8.17 2.60 0.74
C GLY A 113 -8.67 2.64 -0.70
N THR A 114 -7.75 2.73 -1.67
CA THR A 114 -8.03 2.63 -3.11
C THR A 114 -7.45 1.35 -3.69
N ALA A 115 -7.81 1.05 -4.94
CA ALA A 115 -7.20 -0.06 -5.67
C ALA A 115 -5.67 0.07 -5.75
N LEU A 116 -5.14 1.30 -5.95
CA LEU A 116 -3.70 1.56 -6.02
C LEU A 116 -3.01 1.31 -4.67
N LEU A 117 -3.56 1.86 -3.58
CA LEU A 117 -3.01 1.66 -2.23
C LEU A 117 -2.96 0.17 -1.87
N SER A 118 -4.03 -0.56 -2.17
CA SER A 118 -4.09 -2.00 -1.91
C SER A 118 -3.08 -2.79 -2.75
N ALA A 119 -2.95 -2.49 -4.06
CA ALA A 119 -1.97 -3.14 -4.93
C ALA A 119 -0.52 -2.86 -4.49
N CYS A 120 -0.22 -1.63 -4.03
CA CYS A 120 1.09 -1.25 -3.51
C CYS A 120 1.42 -1.99 -2.20
N GLN A 121 0.45 -2.13 -1.31
CA GLN A 121 0.61 -2.85 -0.04
C GLN A 121 1.00 -4.32 -0.25
N HIS A 122 0.44 -4.96 -1.30
CA HIS A 122 0.68 -6.38 -1.61
C HIS A 122 1.77 -6.61 -2.66
N GLY A 123 2.40 -5.56 -3.20
CA GLY A 123 3.50 -5.66 -4.14
C GLY A 123 3.13 -6.08 -5.56
N HIS A 124 1.91 -5.84 -5.99
CA HIS A 124 1.42 -6.28 -7.30
C HIS A 124 1.86 -5.33 -8.43
N TYR A 125 3.14 -5.37 -8.81
CA TYR A 125 3.78 -4.48 -9.78
C TYR A 125 2.95 -4.22 -11.05
N ARG A 126 2.49 -5.31 -11.75
CA ARG A 126 1.72 -5.17 -13.00
C ARG A 126 0.38 -4.47 -12.81
N VAL A 127 -0.26 -4.69 -11.67
CA VAL A 127 -1.51 -4.02 -11.31
C VAL A 127 -1.26 -2.55 -11.01
N VAL A 128 -0.23 -2.24 -10.23
CA VAL A 128 0.17 -0.85 -9.94
C VAL A 128 0.46 -0.10 -11.22
N GLU A 129 1.23 -0.69 -12.14
CA GLU A 129 1.51 -0.09 -13.46
C GLU A 129 0.23 0.18 -14.26
N THR A 130 -0.69 -0.80 -14.30
CA THR A 130 -1.97 -0.68 -15.00
C THR A 130 -2.84 0.43 -14.38
N LEU A 131 -2.94 0.49 -13.06
CA LEU A 131 -3.71 1.51 -12.35
C LEU A 131 -3.17 2.92 -12.61
N LEU A 132 -1.86 3.13 -12.53
CA LEU A 132 -1.23 4.42 -12.79
C LEU A 132 -1.42 4.88 -14.25
N LYS A 133 -1.32 3.96 -15.23
CA LYS A 133 -1.59 4.24 -16.64
C LYS A 133 -3.06 4.61 -16.92
N ASN A 134 -3.98 4.18 -16.06
CA ASN A 134 -5.41 4.51 -16.14
C ASN A 134 -5.82 5.65 -15.18
N GLY A 135 -4.86 6.47 -14.72
CA GLY A 135 -5.13 7.72 -14.02
C GLY A 135 -5.31 7.61 -12.52
N ALA A 136 -4.95 6.49 -11.88
CA ALA A 136 -4.96 6.41 -10.42
C ALA A 136 -4.02 7.47 -9.82
N ASN A 137 -4.48 8.15 -8.77
CA ASN A 137 -3.74 9.23 -8.15
C ASN A 137 -2.60 8.69 -7.29
N ILE A 138 -1.36 8.90 -7.73
CA ILE A 138 -0.14 8.44 -7.05
C ILE A 138 0.08 9.09 -5.67
N HIS A 139 -0.62 10.18 -5.37
CA HIS A 139 -0.49 10.95 -4.12
C HIS A 139 -1.64 10.72 -3.14
N GLU A 140 -2.54 9.78 -3.42
CA GLU A 140 -3.62 9.44 -2.50
C GLU A 140 -3.10 8.89 -1.17
N GLN A 141 -3.93 8.99 -0.13
CA GLN A 141 -3.55 8.61 1.22
C GLN A 141 -4.68 7.86 1.93
N LEU A 142 -4.33 6.88 2.74
CA LEU A 142 -5.23 6.33 3.75
C LEU A 142 -5.60 7.39 4.79
N CYS A 143 -6.62 7.12 5.60
CA CYS A 143 -7.01 8.01 6.70
C CYS A 143 -5.86 8.30 7.70
N ASP A 144 -4.86 7.45 7.80
CA ASP A 144 -3.68 7.65 8.62
C ASP A 144 -2.54 8.39 7.88
N GLY A 145 -2.77 8.79 6.62
CA GLY A 145 -1.82 9.49 5.77
C GLY A 145 -0.80 8.59 5.05
N ALA A 146 -0.96 7.26 5.10
CA ALA A 146 -0.08 6.36 4.36
C ALA A 146 -0.28 6.50 2.85
N THR A 147 0.82 6.74 2.12
CA THR A 147 0.84 6.87 0.65
C THR A 147 1.10 5.53 -0.03
N PRO A 148 0.85 5.40 -1.36
CA PRO A 148 1.26 4.22 -2.13
C PRO A 148 2.74 3.87 -1.94
N LEU A 149 3.62 4.88 -1.97
CA LEU A 149 5.06 4.70 -1.76
C LEU A 149 5.37 4.18 -0.34
N PHE A 150 4.69 4.71 0.68
CA PHE A 150 4.85 4.26 2.06
C PHE A 150 4.47 2.78 2.21
N LEU A 151 3.32 2.36 1.65
CA LEU A 151 2.84 0.98 1.74
C LEU A 151 3.76 0.00 1.00
N ALA A 152 4.23 0.37 -0.20
CA ALA A 152 5.19 -0.43 -0.96
C ALA A 152 6.52 -0.58 -0.21
N ALA A 153 7.04 0.50 0.38
CA ALA A 153 8.26 0.47 1.19
C ALA A 153 8.08 -0.35 2.47
N GLN A 154 6.92 -0.25 3.12
CA GLN A 154 6.57 -1.05 4.30
C GLN A 154 6.55 -2.54 3.98
N GLY A 155 6.10 -2.91 2.78
CA GLY A 155 6.06 -4.30 2.29
C GLY A 155 7.41 -4.80 1.74
N GLY A 156 8.40 -3.92 1.52
CA GLY A 156 9.68 -4.29 0.89
C GLY A 156 9.59 -4.53 -0.62
N HIS A 157 8.59 -3.97 -1.28
CA HIS A 157 8.32 -4.20 -2.70
C HIS A 157 9.14 -3.27 -3.59
N VAL A 158 10.42 -3.62 -3.79
CA VAL A 158 11.43 -2.77 -4.49
C VAL A 158 10.98 -2.33 -5.87
N ASP A 159 10.46 -3.27 -6.69
CA ASP A 159 10.02 -2.97 -8.05
C ASP A 159 8.85 -2.00 -8.08
N VAL A 160 7.91 -2.12 -7.11
CA VAL A 160 6.79 -1.18 -6.95
C VAL A 160 7.29 0.18 -6.51
N VAL A 161 8.24 0.23 -5.56
CA VAL A 161 8.88 1.49 -5.12
C VAL A 161 9.54 2.20 -6.30
N ARG A 162 10.35 1.47 -7.10
CA ARG A 162 11.00 2.01 -8.30
C ARG A 162 9.98 2.57 -9.29
N LEU A 163 8.91 1.82 -9.54
CA LEU A 163 7.83 2.24 -10.44
C LEU A 163 7.16 3.53 -9.95
N LEU A 164 6.77 3.58 -8.67
CA LEU A 164 6.13 4.77 -8.08
C LEU A 164 7.04 6.01 -8.16
N LEU A 165 8.34 5.86 -7.89
CA LEU A 165 9.30 6.96 -8.01
C LEU A 165 9.45 7.44 -9.45
N THR A 166 9.45 6.52 -10.43
CA THR A 166 9.47 6.86 -11.86
C THR A 166 8.23 7.63 -12.29
N PHE A 167 7.07 7.33 -11.70
CA PHE A 167 5.82 8.07 -11.93
C PHE A 167 5.70 9.35 -11.10
N GLY A 168 6.72 9.74 -10.32
CA GLY A 168 6.78 11.01 -9.60
C GLY A 168 6.22 10.97 -8.18
N ALA A 169 6.16 9.82 -7.53
CA ALA A 169 5.78 9.75 -6.12
C ALA A 169 6.72 10.59 -5.26
N LYS A 170 6.15 11.38 -4.33
CA LYS A 170 6.92 12.24 -3.44
C LYS A 170 7.51 11.41 -2.28
N VAL A 171 8.84 11.29 -2.24
CA VAL A 171 9.57 10.51 -1.22
C VAL A 171 9.28 11.00 0.20
N ASN A 172 9.12 12.31 0.35
CA ASN A 172 8.97 12.97 1.65
C ASN A 172 7.51 13.36 1.98
N GLN A 173 6.51 12.75 1.34
CA GLN A 173 5.12 13.03 1.65
C GLN A 173 4.79 12.56 3.08
N PRO A 174 4.26 13.45 3.95
CA PRO A 174 3.96 13.08 5.32
C PRO A 174 2.66 12.29 5.43
N ARG A 175 2.54 11.50 6.50
CA ARG A 175 1.26 11.00 6.99
C ARG A 175 0.47 12.11 7.70
N GLN A 176 -0.85 11.87 7.97
CA GLN A 176 -1.73 12.88 8.60
C GLN A 176 -1.32 13.31 10.02
N ASP A 177 -0.50 12.53 10.72
CA ASP A 177 0.05 12.92 12.02
C ASP A 177 1.05 14.10 11.92
N GLY A 178 1.10 14.76 10.76
CA GLY A 178 1.88 15.98 10.52
C GLY A 178 3.35 15.73 10.37
N THR A 179 3.75 14.51 10.32
CA THR A 179 5.15 14.14 10.28
C THR A 179 5.66 14.07 8.84
N THR A 180 5.94 15.25 8.28
CA THR A 180 7.22 15.37 7.57
C THR A 180 8.27 15.14 8.63
N ALA A 181 9.02 14.08 8.49
CA ALA A 181 9.85 13.54 9.54
C ALA A 181 10.85 14.52 10.15
N LEU A 182 11.08 15.66 9.56
CA LEU A 182 12.16 16.55 10.00
C LEU A 182 11.70 17.85 10.66
N TRP A 183 10.62 18.46 10.18
CA TRP A 183 10.38 19.86 10.56
C TRP A 183 9.64 20.04 11.90
N ILE A 184 8.71 19.14 12.24
CA ILE A 184 7.91 19.30 13.46
C ILE A 184 8.55 18.66 14.68
N ALA A 185 9.33 17.59 14.52
CA ALA A 185 10.01 16.95 15.64
C ALA A 185 11.05 17.87 16.31
N ALA A 186 11.67 18.74 15.52
CA ALA A 186 12.66 19.70 16.04
C ALA A 186 12.01 20.90 16.74
N GLN A 187 10.77 21.29 16.39
CA GLN A 187 10.24 22.59 16.80
C GLN A 187 9.23 22.55 17.96
N LEU A 188 8.54 21.45 18.25
CA LEU A 188 7.40 21.48 19.18
C LEU A 188 7.36 20.50 20.34
N GLY A 189 8.30 19.63 20.56
CA GLY A 189 8.47 18.91 21.84
C GLY A 189 7.26 18.06 22.33
N TYR A 190 6.33 17.63 21.47
CA TYR A 190 5.14 16.88 21.91
C TYR A 190 5.17 15.41 21.53
N SER A 191 4.80 14.61 22.54
CA SER A 191 4.77 13.15 22.60
C SER A 191 3.67 12.50 21.76
N GLU A 192 3.91 11.28 21.36
CA GLU A 192 2.95 10.20 21.07
C GLU A 192 2.40 9.99 19.66
N LEU A 193 3.03 10.42 18.56
CA LEU A 193 2.70 9.89 17.24
C LEU A 193 3.96 9.69 16.40
N ASP A 194 4.06 8.51 15.83
CA ASP A 194 5.25 7.91 15.21
C ASP A 194 5.56 8.47 13.81
N GLY A 195 6.22 9.59 13.69
CA GLY A 195 6.59 10.22 12.42
C GLY A 195 7.37 9.37 11.41
N THR A 196 6.88 8.17 11.12
CA THR A 196 7.56 7.24 10.22
C THR A 196 7.40 7.62 8.76
N SER A 197 8.51 7.95 8.08
CA SER A 197 8.56 8.06 6.62
C SER A 197 8.68 6.69 5.95
N ALA A 198 8.45 6.62 4.63
CA ALA A 198 8.68 5.41 3.86
C ALA A 198 10.13 4.89 4.00
N LEU A 199 11.11 5.82 4.01
CA LEU A 199 12.52 5.49 4.21
C LEU A 199 12.78 4.91 5.61
N PHE A 200 12.20 5.51 6.67
CA PHE A 200 12.34 4.98 8.03
C PHE A 200 11.75 3.57 8.16
N LYS A 201 10.59 3.33 7.53
CA LYS A 201 9.96 2.01 7.55
C LYS A 201 10.80 0.97 6.82
N ALA A 202 11.36 1.31 5.66
CA ALA A 202 12.28 0.44 4.93
C ALA A 202 13.52 0.13 5.78
N ALA A 203 14.10 1.14 6.44
CA ALA A 203 15.26 0.97 7.34
C ALA A 203 14.96 0.06 8.52
N SER A 204 13.80 0.25 9.18
CA SER A 204 13.40 -0.58 10.33
C SER A 204 13.17 -2.05 9.98
N LYS A 205 12.94 -2.36 8.72
CA LYS A 205 12.77 -3.72 8.18
C LYS A 205 14.04 -4.29 7.56
N GLY A 206 15.10 -3.50 7.40
CA GLY A 206 16.34 -3.91 6.74
C GLY A 206 16.20 -4.12 5.23
N PHE A 207 15.28 -3.40 4.58
CA PHE A 207 15.07 -3.49 3.13
C PHE A 207 16.08 -2.62 2.37
N SER A 208 17.35 -3.05 2.36
CA SER A 208 18.46 -2.29 1.78
C SER A 208 18.24 -1.88 0.32
N ASP A 209 17.64 -2.73 -0.49
CA ASP A 209 17.39 -2.44 -1.91
C ASP A 209 16.33 -1.34 -2.09
N VAL A 210 15.32 -1.29 -1.21
CA VAL A 210 14.33 -0.21 -1.16
C VAL A 210 15.00 1.11 -0.74
N ILE A 211 15.87 1.07 0.27
CA ILE A 211 16.64 2.23 0.73
C ILE A 211 17.52 2.75 -0.40
N GLU A 212 18.24 1.89 -1.10
CA GLU A 212 19.11 2.24 -2.22
C GLU A 212 18.34 2.97 -3.33
N GLU A 213 17.17 2.45 -3.72
CA GLU A 213 16.32 3.11 -4.71
C GLU A 213 15.79 4.48 -4.23
N MET A 214 15.36 4.58 -2.97
CA MET A 214 14.88 5.85 -2.41
C MET A 214 15.98 6.91 -2.31
N LEU A 215 17.22 6.53 -1.97
CA LEU A 215 18.33 7.44 -1.83
C LEU A 215 18.72 8.14 -3.14
N LYS A 216 18.42 7.55 -4.31
CA LYS A 216 18.62 8.18 -5.64
C LYS A 216 17.82 9.48 -5.81
N PHE A 217 16.76 9.67 -5.03
CA PHE A 217 15.90 10.85 -5.09
C PHE A 217 16.14 11.84 -3.93
N SER A 218 17.31 11.76 -3.31
CA SER A 218 17.73 12.67 -2.22
C SER A 218 16.66 12.84 -1.12
N PRO A 219 16.16 11.75 -0.49
CA PRO A 219 15.15 11.85 0.54
C PRO A 219 15.73 12.55 1.79
N MET A 220 14.86 13.25 2.52
CA MET A 220 15.22 13.71 3.87
C MET A 220 15.36 12.50 4.80
N LEU A 221 16.48 12.40 5.50
CA LEU A 221 16.79 11.25 6.36
C LEU A 221 15.94 11.21 7.65
N GLY A 222 15.30 12.33 8.01
CA GLY A 222 14.26 12.40 9.04
C GLY A 222 14.70 12.03 10.46
N ILE A 223 13.97 12.61 11.43
CA ILE A 223 14.07 12.28 12.85
C ILE A 223 12.66 12.07 13.38
N LEU A 224 12.40 10.99 14.08
CA LEU A 224 11.12 10.71 14.73
C LEU A 224 10.86 11.62 15.92
N LYS A 225 9.63 11.69 16.40
CA LYS A 225 9.27 12.45 17.61
C LYS A 225 10.01 12.00 18.88
N ASN A 226 10.36 10.73 18.96
CA ASN A 226 11.23 10.21 20.02
C ASN A 226 12.72 10.51 19.80
N GLY A 227 13.07 11.30 18.80
CA GLY A 227 14.45 11.64 18.45
C GLY A 227 15.20 10.58 17.65
N SER A 228 14.60 9.42 17.40
CA SER A 228 15.27 8.36 16.62
C SER A 228 15.41 8.77 15.16
N THR A 229 16.59 8.60 14.61
CA THR A 229 16.88 8.82 13.19
C THR A 229 16.64 7.53 12.37
N VAL A 230 16.61 7.65 11.06
CA VAL A 230 16.59 6.51 10.15
C VAL A 230 17.77 5.56 10.44
N LEU A 231 18.93 6.11 10.85
CA LEU A 231 20.09 5.31 11.24
C LEU A 231 19.85 4.46 12.49
N HIS A 232 19.15 5.00 13.52
CA HIS A 232 18.73 4.20 14.69
C HIS A 232 17.89 2.99 14.25
N ALA A 233 16.94 3.20 13.33
CA ALA A 233 16.09 2.13 12.83
C ALA A 233 16.86 1.07 12.04
N ALA A 234 17.80 1.48 11.19
CA ALA A 234 18.65 0.57 10.42
C ALA A 234 19.58 -0.26 11.32
N VAL A 235 20.12 0.35 12.37
CA VAL A 235 20.96 -0.35 13.36
C VAL A 235 20.14 -1.39 14.14
N LEU A 236 18.91 -1.07 14.54
CA LEU A 236 18.00 -2.00 15.21
C LEU A 236 17.60 -3.19 14.30
N SER A 237 17.46 -2.98 12.99
CA SER A 237 17.21 -4.08 12.04
C SER A 237 18.40 -5.02 11.90
N GLY A 238 19.62 -4.55 12.22
CA GLY A 238 20.86 -5.32 12.08
C GLY A 238 21.38 -5.43 10.66
N ASP A 239 20.74 -4.80 9.67
CA ASP A 239 21.15 -4.90 8.26
C ASP A 239 22.33 -3.97 7.94
N MET A 240 23.49 -4.58 7.69
CA MET A 240 24.76 -3.89 7.41
C MET A 240 24.70 -3.01 6.16
N LYS A 241 24.02 -3.49 5.09
CA LYS A 241 23.91 -2.77 3.82
C LYS A 241 23.08 -1.48 4.00
N SER A 242 21.96 -1.57 4.71
CA SER A 242 21.11 -0.41 5.05
C SER A 242 21.89 0.65 5.84
N VAL A 243 22.67 0.23 6.85
CA VAL A 243 23.48 1.17 7.65
C VAL A 243 24.56 1.83 6.80
N SER A 244 25.27 1.07 5.94
CA SER A 244 26.28 1.63 5.03
C SER A 244 25.69 2.68 4.08
N LEU A 245 24.60 2.34 3.40
CA LEU A 245 23.89 3.23 2.47
C LEU A 245 23.46 4.54 3.13
N LEU A 246 22.92 4.48 4.35
CA LEU A 246 22.49 5.66 5.07
C LEU A 246 23.66 6.53 5.52
N LEU A 247 24.77 5.94 5.95
CA LEU A 247 25.99 6.68 6.29
C LEU A 247 26.60 7.36 5.06
N GLU A 248 26.66 6.68 3.92
CA GLU A 248 27.08 7.24 2.64
C GLU A 248 26.18 8.40 2.18
N ALA A 249 24.89 8.33 2.48
CA ALA A 249 23.92 9.40 2.22
C ALA A 249 23.97 10.56 3.24
N GLY A 250 24.92 10.54 4.18
CA GLY A 250 25.14 11.63 5.15
C GLY A 250 24.32 11.49 6.44
N ALA A 251 23.82 10.31 6.79
CA ALA A 251 23.19 10.10 8.08
C ALA A 251 24.18 10.31 9.22
N ASN A 252 23.82 11.17 10.19
CA ASN A 252 24.70 11.52 11.30
C ASN A 252 24.64 10.44 12.41
N PRO A 253 25.77 9.73 12.70
CA PRO A 253 25.81 8.68 13.72
C PRO A 253 25.87 9.22 15.16
N THR A 254 26.10 10.54 15.35
CA THR A 254 26.28 11.15 16.67
C THR A 254 24.99 11.74 17.25
N LEU A 255 23.88 11.67 16.54
CA LEU A 255 22.59 12.14 17.03
C LEU A 255 22.02 11.18 18.08
N ARG A 256 21.58 11.75 19.22
CA ARG A 256 20.93 11.01 20.30
C ARG A 256 19.41 11.09 20.19
N ASN A 257 18.74 10.00 20.50
CA ASN A 257 17.28 9.99 20.66
C ASN A 257 16.87 10.60 22.01
N LYS A 258 15.58 10.71 22.29
CA LYS A 258 15.07 11.23 23.58
C LYS A 258 15.41 10.37 24.81
N ALA A 259 15.74 9.09 24.60
CA ALA A 259 16.25 8.20 25.63
C ALA A 259 17.77 8.40 25.86
N ASN A 260 18.37 9.41 25.20
CA ASN A 260 19.80 9.73 25.22
C ASN A 260 20.71 8.64 24.62
N GLU A 261 20.15 7.78 23.75
CA GLU A 261 20.84 6.69 23.10
C GLU A 261 21.40 7.14 21.74
N LEU A 262 22.63 6.74 21.44
CA LEU A 262 23.24 6.81 20.11
C LEU A 262 22.83 5.59 19.27
N PRO A 263 22.92 5.64 17.94
CA PRO A 263 22.81 4.43 17.10
C PRO A 263 23.75 3.29 17.56
N THR A 264 24.97 3.64 18.00
CA THR A 264 25.95 2.67 18.55
C THR A 264 25.48 1.96 19.80
N ASP A 265 24.65 2.59 20.63
CA ASP A 265 24.15 2.01 21.87
C ASP A 265 23.07 0.94 21.63
N LEU A 266 22.46 0.92 20.43
CA LEU A 266 21.38 0.02 20.06
C LEU A 266 21.85 -1.32 19.47
N THR A 267 23.16 -1.54 19.37
CA THR A 267 23.70 -2.78 18.81
C THR A 267 24.88 -3.32 19.59
N LYS A 268 24.99 -4.66 19.65
CA LYS A 268 26.16 -5.38 20.15
C LYS A 268 26.99 -5.98 19.01
N ASN A 269 26.58 -5.76 17.75
CA ASN A 269 27.30 -6.29 16.60
C ASN A 269 28.59 -5.50 16.35
N GLU A 270 29.73 -6.13 16.57
CA GLU A 270 31.05 -5.48 16.42
C GLU A 270 31.29 -4.92 15.01
N ARG A 271 30.75 -5.56 13.97
CA ARG A 271 30.89 -5.06 12.58
C ARG A 271 30.13 -3.77 12.38
N LEU A 272 28.88 -3.66 12.91
CA LEU A 272 28.11 -2.43 12.90
C LEU A 272 28.79 -1.33 13.72
N LEU A 273 29.31 -1.67 14.89
CA LEU A 273 30.04 -0.70 15.73
C LEU A 273 31.28 -0.15 15.04
N ARG A 274 32.05 -0.96 14.33
CA ARG A 274 33.21 -0.50 13.53
C ARG A 274 32.78 0.42 12.38
N LEU A 275 31.68 0.08 11.70
CA LEU A 275 31.14 0.90 10.61
C LEU A 275 30.70 2.28 11.10
N LEU A 276 29.94 2.34 12.20
CA LEU A 276 29.46 3.60 12.80
C LEU A 276 30.61 4.46 13.30
N LYS A 277 31.59 3.91 14.01
CA LYS A 277 32.77 4.63 14.53
C LYS A 277 33.73 5.10 13.45
N GLY A 278 33.88 4.32 12.35
CA GLY A 278 34.73 4.69 11.21
C GLY A 278 34.27 5.96 10.46
N THR A 279 33.00 6.33 10.61
CA THR A 279 32.43 7.56 10.03
C THR A 279 32.49 8.75 10.98
N GLU A 280 32.55 8.54 12.30
CA GLU A 280 32.71 9.62 13.30
C GLU A 280 34.03 10.39 13.06
N THR A 281 35.10 9.68 12.65
CA THR A 281 36.41 10.31 12.38
C THR A 281 36.43 11.18 11.10
N LYS A 282 35.50 10.96 10.16
CA LYS A 282 35.38 11.79 8.94
C LYS A 282 34.53 13.05 9.14
N CYS A 283 33.62 13.07 10.10
CA CYS A 283 32.78 14.25 10.42
C CYS A 283 33.46 15.24 11.38
N ALA A 284 34.58 14.86 11.98
CA ALA A 284 35.29 15.70 12.98
C ALA A 284 36.49 16.51 12.41
N GLN A 285 36.65 16.53 11.10
CA GLN A 285 37.64 17.45 10.49
C GLN A 285 36.93 18.72 10.00
N PRO A 286 37.40 19.93 10.42
CA PRO A 286 36.79 21.21 10.11
C PRO A 286 36.93 21.61 8.63
#